data_602c4b1cb2f82fa4dc292dbb76224253
#
_entry.id   602c4b1cb2f82fa4dc292dbb76224253
#
_cell.length_a   1.000
_cell.length_b   1.000
_cell.length_c   1.000
_cell.angle_alpha   90.00
_cell.angle_beta   90.00
_cell.angle_gamma   90.00
#
_symmetry.space_group_name_H-M   'P 1'
#
loop_
_entity.id
_entity.type
_entity.pdbx_description
1 polymer ?
#
loop_
_entity_poly.entity_id
_entity_poly.type
_entity_poly.pdbx_seq_one_letter_code
_entity_poly.pdbx_strand_id
1 'polypeptide(L)' 'MAKKDINRIKIVLVENKRTAKWLADQLDKDPATVSKWCTNYSQPSLETLVQVAEALDVDVRSLIVQTK' A
#
# COMPACT_ATOMS: atom_id res chain seq x y z
N MET A 1 -14.46 -17.23 -4.43
CA MET A 1 -14.81 -15.88 -4.84
C MET A 1 -13.60 -14.98 -4.80
N ALA A 2 -13.35 -14.22 -5.83
CA ALA A 2 -12.20 -13.33 -5.87
C ALA A 2 -12.35 -12.20 -4.85
N LYS A 3 -11.27 -11.89 -4.17
CA LYS A 3 -11.24 -10.79 -3.25
C LYS A 3 -11.22 -9.46 -4.02
N LYS A 4 -12.04 -8.52 -3.60
CA LYS A 4 -12.08 -7.21 -4.24
C LYS A 4 -10.86 -6.39 -3.81
N ASP A 5 -10.14 -5.87 -4.78
CA ASP A 5 -9.02 -4.97 -4.50
C ASP A 5 -9.57 -3.61 -4.06
N ILE A 6 -9.06 -3.12 -2.96
CA ILE A 6 -9.43 -1.83 -2.41
C ILE A 6 -8.27 -0.86 -2.52
N ASN A 7 -7.05 -1.32 -2.26
CA ASN A 7 -5.89 -0.47 -2.40
C ASN A 7 -5.06 -0.87 -3.62
N ARG A 8 -4.23 0.06 -4.08
CA ARG A 8 -3.31 -0.11 -5.20
C ARG A 8 -1.86 -0.02 -4.74
N ILE A 9 -1.59 -0.38 -3.49
CA ILE A 9 -0.25 -0.20 -2.92
C ILE A 9 0.79 -0.96 -3.73
N LYS A 10 0.52 -2.22 -4.07
CA LYS A 10 1.46 -3.03 -4.84
C LYS A 10 1.77 -2.41 -6.20
N ILE A 11 0.75 -1.92 -6.89
CA ILE A 11 0.89 -1.30 -8.21
C ILE A 11 1.79 -0.08 -8.09
N VAL A 12 1.55 0.77 -7.11
CA VAL A 12 2.32 2.00 -6.92
C VAL A 12 3.76 1.67 -6.52
N LEU A 13 3.96 0.65 -5.68
CA LEU A 13 5.31 0.19 -5.35
C LEU A 13 6.08 -0.23 -6.60
N VAL A 14 5.46 -1.03 -7.45
CA VAL A 14 6.09 -1.49 -8.70
C VAL A 14 6.39 -0.31 -9.61
N GLU A 15 5.46 0.62 -9.76
CA GLU A 15 5.66 1.82 -10.58
C GLU A 15 6.84 2.65 -10.10
N ASN A 16 7.08 2.65 -8.78
CA ASN A 16 8.18 3.41 -8.18
C ASN A 16 9.42 2.55 -7.96
N LYS A 17 9.41 1.32 -8.45
CA LYS A 17 10.55 0.39 -8.33
C LYS A 17 10.94 0.16 -6.88
N ARG A 18 9.94 0.03 -6.01
CA ARG A 18 10.12 -0.25 -4.59
C ARG A 18 9.48 -1.58 -4.22
N THR A 19 9.94 -2.17 -3.12
CA THR A 19 9.42 -3.45 -2.63
C THR A 19 8.59 -3.25 -1.38
N ALA A 20 7.78 -4.27 -1.05
CA ALA A 20 7.02 -4.26 0.20
C ALA A 20 7.95 -4.19 1.40
N LYS A 21 9.10 -4.87 1.32
CA LYS A 21 10.09 -4.83 2.41
C LYS A 21 10.63 -3.42 2.61
N TRP A 22 10.93 -2.72 1.51
CA TRP A 22 11.37 -1.33 1.59
C TRP A 22 10.32 -0.48 2.30
N LEU A 23 9.05 -0.64 1.93
CA LEU A 23 7.97 0.13 2.55
C LEU A 23 7.85 -0.18 4.04
N ALA A 24 7.94 -1.47 4.40
CA ALA A 24 7.90 -1.87 5.80
C ALA A 24 9.00 -1.19 6.60
N ASP A 25 10.21 -1.13 6.03
CA ASP A 25 11.34 -0.46 6.69
C ASP A 25 11.06 1.04 6.86
N GLN A 26 10.48 1.67 5.84
CA GLN A 26 10.16 3.11 5.90
C GLN A 26 9.14 3.42 6.99
N LEU A 27 8.19 2.52 7.21
CA LEU A 27 7.09 2.74 8.15
C LEU A 27 7.34 2.08 9.52
N ASP A 28 8.47 1.41 9.68
CA ASP A 28 8.77 0.64 10.89
C ASP A 28 7.67 -0.38 11.18
N LYS A 29 7.24 -1.10 10.14
CA LYS A 29 6.21 -2.12 10.21
C LYS A 29 6.79 -3.48 9.85
N ASP A 30 6.07 -4.54 10.25
CA ASP A 30 6.44 -5.90 9.90
C ASP A 30 6.22 -6.11 8.39
N PRO A 31 7.21 -6.67 7.66
CA PRO A 31 7.03 -6.96 6.24
C PRO A 31 5.81 -7.83 5.93
N ALA A 32 5.45 -8.76 6.82
CA ALA A 32 4.26 -9.59 6.63
C ALA A 32 2.98 -8.74 6.63
N THR A 33 2.94 -7.70 7.48
CA THR A 33 1.80 -6.79 7.54
C THR A 33 1.66 -6.03 6.21
N VAL A 34 2.76 -5.51 5.69
CA VAL A 34 2.74 -4.77 4.43
C VAL A 34 2.38 -5.71 3.27
N SER A 35 2.87 -6.94 3.29
CA SER A 35 2.52 -7.92 2.27
C SER A 35 1.02 -8.17 2.23
N LYS A 36 0.37 -8.21 3.40
CA LYS A 36 -1.09 -8.37 3.46
C LYS A 36 -1.82 -7.18 2.82
N TRP A 37 -1.28 -5.97 2.97
CA TRP A 37 -1.85 -4.80 2.28
C TRP A 37 -1.71 -4.95 0.77
N CYS A 38 -0.54 -5.39 0.31
CA CYS A 38 -0.27 -5.54 -1.11
C CYS A 38 -1.19 -6.55 -1.79
N THR A 39 -1.61 -7.58 -1.07
CA THR A 39 -2.53 -8.60 -1.58
C THR A 39 -4.00 -8.26 -1.30
N ASN A 40 -4.26 -7.13 -0.67
CA ASN A 40 -5.60 -6.73 -0.24
C ASN A 40 -6.23 -7.70 0.75
N TYR A 41 -5.40 -8.51 1.40
CA TYR A 41 -5.86 -9.41 2.46
C TYR A 41 -6.34 -8.61 3.68
N SER A 42 -5.61 -7.54 4.01
CA SER A 42 -6.01 -6.58 5.04
C SER A 42 -5.66 -5.18 4.54
N GLN A 43 -6.20 -4.18 5.20
CA GLN A 43 -6.01 -2.79 4.78
C GLN A 43 -5.29 -2.01 5.87
N PRO A 44 -4.43 -1.04 5.51
CA PRO A 44 -3.86 -0.14 6.50
C PRO A 44 -4.93 0.83 7.00
N SER A 45 -4.72 1.41 8.19
CA SER A 45 -5.56 2.49 8.66
C SER A 45 -5.39 3.70 7.74
N LEU A 46 -6.32 4.64 7.82
CA LEU A 46 -6.20 5.87 7.01
C LEU A 46 -4.91 6.62 7.33
N GLU A 47 -4.54 6.71 8.61
CA GLU A 47 -3.30 7.35 9.01
C GLU A 47 -2.08 6.66 8.40
N THR A 48 -2.06 5.33 8.45
CA THR A 48 -0.98 4.56 7.86
C THR A 48 -0.95 4.72 6.35
N LEU A 49 -2.12 4.78 5.72
CA LEU A 49 -2.20 4.96 4.27
C LEU A 49 -1.59 6.31 3.86
N VAL A 50 -1.82 7.36 4.64
CA VAL A 50 -1.19 8.66 4.41
C VAL A 50 0.33 8.55 4.53
N GLN A 51 0.82 7.79 5.53
CA GLN A 51 2.25 7.56 5.69
C GLN A 51 2.84 6.82 4.50
N VAL A 52 2.11 5.86 3.95
CA VAL A 52 2.54 5.14 2.75
C VAL A 52 2.68 6.12 1.57
N ALA A 53 1.69 6.99 1.41
CA ALA A 53 1.72 7.99 0.33
C ALA A 53 2.92 8.92 0.50
N GLU A 54 3.19 9.36 1.71
CA GLU A 54 4.34 10.23 1.98
C GLU A 54 5.66 9.52 1.68
N ALA A 55 5.78 8.26 2.09
CA ALA A 55 7.00 7.48 1.84
C ALA A 55 7.25 7.29 0.35
N LEU A 56 6.21 7.14 -0.44
CA LEU A 56 6.30 6.95 -1.88
C LEU A 56 6.25 8.25 -2.67
N ASP A 57 6.05 9.38 -1.98
CA ASP A 57 5.93 10.70 -2.61
C ASP A 57 4.82 10.73 -3.65
N VAL A 58 3.67 10.20 -3.30
CA VAL A 58 2.48 10.18 -4.16
C VAL A 58 1.28 10.72 -3.40
N ASP A 59 0.25 11.07 -4.15
CA ASP A 59 -1.03 11.46 -3.55
C ASP A 59 -1.71 10.20 -2.96
N VAL A 60 -2.28 10.33 -1.77
CA VAL A 60 -2.95 9.20 -1.12
C VAL A 60 -4.07 8.63 -1.99
N ARG A 61 -4.69 9.44 -2.83
CA ARG A 61 -5.73 8.97 -3.76
C ARG A 61 -5.21 7.96 -4.77
N SER A 62 -3.90 8.01 -5.07
CA SER A 62 -3.27 7.05 -5.97
C SER A 62 -3.21 5.65 -5.39
N LEU A 63 -3.39 5.53 -4.08
CA LEU A 63 -3.29 4.25 -3.38
C LEU A 63 -4.63 3.54 -3.24
N ILE A 64 -5.70 4.16 -3.71
CA ILE A 64 -7.05 3.62 -3.55
C ILE A 64 -7.66 3.34 -4.92
N VAL A 65 -8.32 2.20 -5.02
CA VAL A 65 -9.00 1.81 -6.26
C VAL A 65 -10.12 2.80 -6.56
N GLN A 66 -10.17 3.26 -7.79
CA GLN A 66 -11.20 4.19 -8.23
C GLN A 66 -12.54 3.47 -8.29
N THR A 67 -13.58 4.08 -7.71
CA THR A 67 -14.90 3.47 -7.67
C THR A 67 -15.80 3.95 -8.81
N LYS A 68 -15.38 4.99 -9.52
CA LYS A 68 -16.12 5.51 -10.69
C LYS A 68 -15.16 5.93 -11.77
#